data_04d4ab058dd23977bff878dc4e2b96bd
#
_entry.id   04d4ab058dd23977bff878dc4e2b96bd
#
_cell.length_a   1.000
_cell.length_b   1.000
_cell.length_c   1.000
_cell.angle_alpha   90.00
_cell.angle_beta   90.00
_cell.angle_gamma   90.00
#
_symmetry.space_group_name_H-M   'P 1'
#
loop_
_entity.id
_entity.type
_entity.pdbx_description
1 polymer ?
#
loop_
_entity_poly.entity_id
_entity_poly.type
_entity_poly.pdbx_seq_one_letter_code
_entity_poly.pdbx_strand_id
1 'polypeptide(L)'
;MTRNSRALPWVAAIGAISLGLAACSGGSTGGTTVPGGSGSAAAAVRGGTLNMLGAGDVDYMDPNVSYYSAGYTALRLWSRQLFTYPAQAGQVTQAVPDLATEMPTAGKGISSDGLTYTIAIRPGAKWNTSPPRQVTAADMVRGVKRSCNPVQPFGGLPDYLDLIVGMKSFCDGFAKVGTTAAAISDYLNKTDLPGVVAKDNLTVEFKLVHPASFFPDMLTLTAFSPAPKEYDAYVPGSAELGQHTISDGPYMIESYAPTKNITFVRNPAWSAASDPIRKAYVDKIVINETVTQDSVQQQLQTGTPTADMEWDVFPPPSQLPALIAKKDPNLNLGPGSSSNPYVVFNTVSPNNNGALGNVKVRQALSEAMSRTNIIQVLGGPKLNQALSHVLPPVIVGGEKNFDLYPYDATKAKADLAAAGYPNGLSLKMLYRNASQGSSKTFQTLQQDLSKIGVTVVGVPSPNADFYTKYLQVPTVARRGVWDLATAGWGADWYGNAAVSFFNPLFYGKVAFPPSGSNFGLYDNPATNTVIEQANSAKTTDEAATMWAQADQQVMKDAPFFPITNPITANYRASQVQNAVYLPSFQNFDPANVWLSADKQGG
;
A
#
# COMPACT_ATOMS: atom_id res chain seq x y z
N MET A 1 -0.43 59.77 -27.57
CA MET A 1 -1.57 59.93 -28.51
C MET A 1 -2.61 58.95 -28.09
N THR A 2 -3.53 59.38 -27.31
CA THR A 2 -4.97 59.58 -27.55
C THR A 2 -5.72 58.27 -27.69
N ARG A 3 -6.44 57.92 -26.69
CA ARG A 3 -7.82 58.26 -26.21
C ARG A 3 -8.78 57.14 -26.60
N ASN A 4 -9.64 56.62 -25.90
CA ASN A 4 -10.62 56.85 -24.83
C ASN A 4 -11.62 55.71 -24.92
N SER A 5 -11.95 55.02 -23.88
CA SER A 5 -12.92 55.23 -22.78
C SER A 5 -14.39 54.94 -23.16
N ARG A 6 -15.02 54.15 -22.33
CA ARG A 6 -16.30 54.25 -21.58
C ARG A 6 -17.00 52.89 -21.51
N ALA A 7 -17.15 52.24 -20.39
CA ALA A 7 -18.00 52.52 -19.22
C ALA A 7 -19.47 52.11 -19.40
N LEU A 8 -19.84 51.05 -18.72
CA LEU A 8 -21.00 50.71 -17.86
C LEU A 8 -22.31 51.56 -17.98
N PRO A 9 -23.50 51.18 -17.53
CA PRO A 9 -23.83 50.26 -16.40
C PRO A 9 -25.20 49.51 -16.47
N TRP A 10 -25.43 48.65 -15.48
CA TRP A 10 -26.67 48.34 -14.70
C TRP A 10 -27.89 47.74 -15.44
N VAL A 11 -28.67 46.79 -14.88
CA VAL A 11 -29.47 46.75 -13.64
C VAL A 11 -30.00 45.33 -13.41
N ALA A 12 -30.13 44.95 -12.14
CA ALA A 12 -30.74 43.76 -11.63
C ALA A 12 -32.27 43.75 -11.75
N ALA A 13 -32.88 42.56 -11.81
CA ALA A 13 -34.23 42.35 -11.30
C ALA A 13 -34.50 40.89 -10.94
N ILE A 14 -35.04 40.72 -9.80
CA ILE A 14 -35.56 39.57 -9.05
C ILE A 14 -36.91 39.17 -9.70
N GLY A 15 -37.19 37.86 -9.74
CA GLY A 15 -38.54 37.41 -10.02
C GLY A 15 -38.67 35.88 -9.89
N ALA A 16 -39.41 35.45 -8.88
CA ALA A 16 -39.71 34.09 -8.54
C ALA A 16 -40.98 33.56 -9.23
N ILE A 17 -41.15 32.20 -9.15
CA ILE A 17 -42.40 31.43 -9.18
C ILE A 17 -42.90 30.95 -10.55
N SER A 18 -42.98 29.66 -10.75
CA SER A 18 -44.09 28.70 -10.63
C SER A 18 -44.09 27.63 -11.69
N LEU A 19 -44.48 26.48 -11.22
CA LEU A 19 -44.89 25.22 -11.88
C LEU A 19 -45.63 25.33 -13.23
N GLY A 20 -45.36 24.37 -14.12
CA GLY A 20 -46.22 24.03 -15.23
C GLY A 20 -45.79 22.74 -15.92
N LEU A 21 -46.63 21.70 -15.84
CA LEU A 21 -46.55 20.45 -16.57
C LEU A 21 -46.89 20.62 -18.06
N ALA A 22 -46.36 19.72 -18.86
CA ALA A 22 -46.92 19.00 -20.00
C ALA A 22 -46.19 19.09 -21.35
N ALA A 23 -45.65 17.96 -21.72
CA ALA A 23 -45.88 17.12 -22.93
C ALA A 23 -45.50 17.62 -24.33
N CYS A 24 -44.65 16.77 -24.96
CA CYS A 24 -44.60 16.29 -26.37
C CYS A 24 -44.29 17.26 -27.53
N SER A 25 -43.15 17.09 -28.16
CA SER A 25 -42.95 16.43 -29.48
C SER A 25 -41.73 16.95 -30.24
N GLY A 26 -40.88 16.05 -30.67
CA GLY A 26 -40.31 15.91 -32.02
C GLY A 26 -39.21 16.88 -32.47
N GLY A 27 -37.98 16.31 -32.70
CA GLY A 27 -37.01 16.95 -33.58
C GLY A 27 -35.58 16.44 -33.31
N SER A 28 -35.13 15.51 -34.15
CA SER A 28 -33.80 14.88 -34.13
C SER A 28 -32.70 15.84 -34.60
N THR A 29 -31.58 15.90 -33.87
CA THR A 29 -30.23 16.07 -34.46
C THR A 29 -29.21 15.36 -33.56
N GLY A 30 -28.32 14.58 -34.18
CA GLY A 30 -27.43 13.62 -33.54
C GLY A 30 -26.36 14.24 -32.64
N GLY A 31 -26.26 13.64 -31.48
CA GLY A 31 -25.10 13.73 -30.57
C GLY A 31 -24.89 12.36 -29.99
N THR A 32 -23.73 11.77 -30.24
CA THR A 32 -23.30 10.49 -29.70
C THR A 32 -23.24 10.57 -28.18
N THR A 33 -24.29 10.10 -27.51
CA THR A 33 -24.28 9.84 -26.08
C THR A 33 -23.78 8.42 -25.85
N VAL A 34 -22.70 8.32 -25.07
CA VAL A 34 -22.23 7.09 -24.43
C VAL A 34 -23.38 6.59 -23.54
N PRO A 35 -23.81 5.33 -23.62
CA PRO A 35 -24.85 4.80 -22.74
C PRO A 35 -24.27 4.64 -21.33
N GLY A 36 -24.47 5.62 -20.48
CA GLY A 36 -24.44 5.44 -19.05
C GLY A 36 -25.69 4.67 -18.65
N GLY A 37 -25.57 3.37 -18.45
CA GLY A 37 -26.64 2.54 -17.91
C GLY A 37 -26.99 2.99 -16.49
N SER A 38 -28.05 3.79 -16.34
CA SER A 38 -28.78 3.96 -15.09
C SER A 38 -29.65 2.72 -14.84
N GLY A 39 -29.01 1.57 -14.56
CA GLY A 39 -29.67 0.51 -13.84
C GLY A 39 -29.90 1.02 -12.42
N SER A 40 -31.14 1.03 -11.93
CA SER A 40 -31.44 1.22 -10.52
C SER A 40 -30.55 0.25 -9.74
N ALA A 41 -29.63 0.77 -8.92
CA ALA A 41 -28.80 -0.06 -8.08
C ALA A 41 -29.74 -0.97 -7.26
N ALA A 42 -29.63 -2.28 -7.44
CA ALA A 42 -30.41 -3.23 -6.67
C ALA A 42 -30.17 -2.93 -5.18
N ALA A 43 -31.24 -2.88 -4.40
CA ALA A 43 -31.11 -2.63 -2.97
C ALA A 43 -30.24 -3.72 -2.35
N ALA A 44 -29.25 -3.32 -1.56
CA ALA A 44 -28.35 -4.25 -0.90
C ALA A 44 -29.16 -5.20 0.01
N VAL A 45 -28.89 -6.48 -0.11
CA VAL A 45 -29.60 -7.55 0.60
C VAL A 45 -28.72 -8.05 1.74
N ARG A 46 -29.32 -8.30 2.91
CA ARG A 46 -28.62 -8.86 4.08
C ARG A 46 -28.83 -10.36 4.15
N GLY A 47 -27.80 -11.08 4.58
CA GLY A 47 -27.84 -12.51 4.78
C GLY A 47 -26.86 -13.30 3.93
N GLY A 48 -26.81 -14.61 4.13
CA GLY A 48 -25.98 -15.54 3.38
C GLY A 48 -24.55 -15.67 3.87
N THR A 49 -23.82 -16.58 3.22
CA THR A 49 -22.42 -16.88 3.50
C THR A 49 -21.56 -16.49 2.31
N LEU A 50 -20.56 -15.62 2.52
CA LEU A 50 -19.52 -15.32 1.55
C LEU A 50 -18.41 -16.36 1.64
N ASN A 51 -18.12 -17.06 0.55
CA ASN A 51 -17.05 -18.03 0.47
C ASN A 51 -15.87 -17.45 -0.31
N MET A 52 -14.72 -17.30 0.34
CA MET A 52 -13.48 -16.83 -0.26
C MET A 52 -12.52 -18.01 -0.40
N LEU A 53 -11.85 -18.10 -1.55
CA LEU A 53 -10.94 -19.21 -1.86
C LEU A 53 -9.53 -18.72 -2.12
N GLY A 54 -8.54 -19.45 -1.60
CA GLY A 54 -7.12 -19.16 -1.79
C GLY A 54 -6.21 -20.29 -1.36
N ALA A 55 -4.91 -20.00 -1.32
CA ALA A 55 -3.87 -21.00 -1.08
C ALA A 55 -2.97 -20.67 0.12
N GLY A 56 -3.02 -19.43 0.64
CA GLY A 56 -2.19 -18.96 1.73
C GLY A 56 -2.97 -18.56 2.97
N ASP A 57 -2.31 -18.61 4.11
CA ASP A 57 -2.82 -18.16 5.41
C ASP A 57 -2.45 -16.70 5.66
N VAL A 58 -3.01 -16.11 6.70
CA VAL A 58 -2.53 -14.85 7.27
C VAL A 58 -1.17 -15.06 7.93
N ASP A 59 -0.37 -13.98 8.03
CA ASP A 59 0.88 -14.02 8.77
C ASP A 59 0.63 -14.12 10.29
N TYR A 60 -0.22 -13.25 10.83
CA TYR A 60 -0.59 -13.21 12.25
C TYR A 60 -2.05 -12.79 12.44
N MET A 61 -2.71 -13.39 13.43
CA MET A 61 -4.03 -12.94 13.94
C MET A 61 -3.89 -11.89 15.05
N ASP A 62 -2.85 -11.07 14.99
CA ASP A 62 -2.59 -9.95 15.90
C ASP A 62 -2.48 -8.67 15.09
N PRO A 63 -3.42 -7.71 15.20
CA PRO A 63 -3.41 -6.49 14.40
C PRO A 63 -2.12 -5.66 14.55
N ASN A 64 -1.51 -5.67 15.72
CA ASN A 64 -0.32 -4.88 15.99
C ASN A 64 0.98 -5.52 15.46
N VAL A 65 0.89 -6.68 14.82
CA VAL A 65 2.03 -7.48 14.33
C VAL A 65 1.90 -7.84 12.85
N SER A 66 0.67 -8.11 12.37
CA SER A 66 0.40 -8.51 10.98
C SER A 66 0.84 -7.45 9.97
N TYR A 67 1.56 -7.88 8.92
CA TYR A 67 2.12 -6.99 7.90
C TYR A 67 1.92 -7.48 6.45
N TYR A 68 1.12 -8.52 6.24
CA TYR A 68 0.82 -9.04 4.90
C TYR A 68 -0.56 -8.61 4.40
N SER A 69 -0.70 -8.46 3.06
CA SER A 69 -1.96 -8.07 2.42
C SER A 69 -3.13 -9.00 2.78
N ALA A 70 -2.89 -10.33 2.85
CA ALA A 70 -3.89 -11.29 3.30
C ALA A 70 -4.31 -11.03 4.76
N GLY A 71 -3.34 -10.79 5.66
CA GLY A 71 -3.61 -10.37 7.03
C GLY A 71 -4.49 -9.12 7.09
N TYR A 72 -4.16 -8.08 6.31
CA TYR A 72 -4.94 -6.84 6.26
C TYR A 72 -6.38 -7.05 5.76
N THR A 73 -6.58 -7.94 4.78
CA THR A 73 -7.93 -8.31 4.30
C THR A 73 -8.76 -8.98 5.40
N ALA A 74 -8.16 -9.91 6.18
CA ALA A 74 -8.82 -10.52 7.32
C ALA A 74 -9.11 -9.50 8.43
N LEU A 75 -8.11 -8.69 8.80
CA LEU A 75 -8.21 -7.67 9.85
C LEU A 75 -9.31 -6.66 9.55
N ARG A 76 -9.58 -6.35 8.27
CA ARG A 76 -10.67 -5.48 7.84
C ARG A 76 -12.03 -5.89 8.40
N LEU A 77 -12.22 -7.18 8.68
CA LEU A 77 -13.48 -7.75 9.17
C LEU A 77 -13.68 -7.58 10.67
N TRP A 78 -12.59 -7.62 11.47
CA TRP A 78 -12.72 -7.76 12.91
C TRP A 78 -11.88 -6.77 13.74
N SER A 79 -11.00 -5.99 13.11
CA SER A 79 -10.16 -4.97 13.77
C SER A 79 -10.33 -3.62 13.10
N ARG A 80 -10.36 -2.55 13.89
CA ARG A 80 -10.52 -1.17 13.42
C ARG A 80 -9.32 -0.32 13.79
N GLN A 81 -9.07 0.75 13.04
CA GLN A 81 -8.03 1.74 13.27
C GLN A 81 -8.66 3.12 13.50
N LEU A 82 -7.87 4.13 13.87
CA LEU A 82 -8.36 5.51 13.93
C LEU A 82 -8.86 5.99 12.58
N PHE A 83 -8.13 5.68 11.51
CA PHE A 83 -8.45 6.00 10.13
C PHE A 83 -8.37 4.74 9.26
N THR A 84 -9.07 4.75 8.14
CA THR A 84 -9.09 3.63 7.19
C THR A 84 -9.46 4.13 5.79
N TYR A 85 -9.49 3.24 4.80
CA TYR A 85 -9.91 3.55 3.43
C TYR A 85 -11.37 3.13 3.21
N PRO A 86 -12.21 4.00 2.62
CA PRO A 86 -13.60 3.67 2.34
C PRO A 86 -13.71 2.75 1.11
N ALA A 87 -14.62 1.77 1.16
CA ALA A 87 -15.00 0.98 -0.01
C ALA A 87 -15.94 1.78 -0.91
N GLN A 88 -15.46 2.91 -1.42
CA GLN A 88 -16.18 3.82 -2.30
C GLN A 88 -15.32 4.16 -3.52
N ALA A 89 -15.82 3.85 -4.71
CA ALA A 89 -15.10 4.13 -5.96
C ALA A 89 -14.64 5.60 -6.05
N GLY A 90 -13.39 5.81 -6.42
CA GLY A 90 -12.76 7.13 -6.49
C GLY A 90 -12.20 7.66 -5.16
N GLN A 91 -12.44 6.98 -4.03
CA GLN A 91 -11.94 7.40 -2.70
C GLN A 91 -11.11 6.30 -1.99
N VAL A 92 -10.85 5.20 -2.65
CA VAL A 92 -10.21 3.98 -2.08
C VAL A 92 -8.77 4.18 -1.60
N THR A 93 -8.16 5.31 -1.89
CA THR A 93 -6.80 5.68 -1.48
C THR A 93 -6.76 6.89 -0.54
N GLN A 94 -7.93 7.42 -0.15
CA GLN A 94 -8.04 8.56 0.77
C GLN A 94 -8.39 8.07 2.16
N ALA A 95 -7.56 8.37 3.14
CA ALA A 95 -7.84 8.03 4.53
C ALA A 95 -9.07 8.80 5.03
N VAL A 96 -9.96 8.11 5.73
CA VAL A 96 -11.18 8.66 6.32
C VAL A 96 -11.31 8.23 7.79
N PRO A 97 -12.07 8.95 8.63
CA PRO A 97 -12.28 8.57 10.02
C PRO A 97 -13.00 7.22 10.14
N ASP A 98 -12.45 6.33 10.98
CA ASP A 98 -13.06 5.04 11.38
C ASP A 98 -13.42 5.09 12.88
N LEU A 99 -12.49 4.70 13.76
CA LEU A 99 -12.66 4.93 15.22
C LEU A 99 -12.53 6.39 15.59
N ALA A 100 -11.77 7.19 14.85
CA ALA A 100 -11.76 8.63 15.03
C ALA A 100 -13.11 9.26 14.66
N THR A 101 -13.48 10.35 15.32
CA THR A 101 -14.71 11.08 14.99
C THR A 101 -14.58 11.91 13.73
N GLU A 102 -13.38 12.42 13.45
CA GLU A 102 -13.05 13.27 12.29
C GLU A 102 -11.57 13.20 11.93
N MET A 103 -11.21 13.69 10.74
CA MET A 103 -9.80 13.91 10.37
C MET A 103 -9.25 15.11 11.14
N PRO A 104 -8.05 15.03 11.73
CA PRO A 104 -7.41 16.17 12.35
C PRO A 104 -6.94 17.17 11.29
N THR A 105 -7.12 18.45 11.57
CA THR A 105 -6.67 19.56 10.72
C THR A 105 -5.94 20.61 11.54
N ALA A 106 -5.20 21.50 10.90
CA ALA A 106 -4.50 22.59 11.58
C ALA A 106 -5.46 23.43 12.41
N GLY A 107 -5.17 23.59 13.70
CA GLY A 107 -6.03 24.28 14.67
C GLY A 107 -7.22 23.48 15.17
N LYS A 108 -7.48 22.29 14.60
CA LYS A 108 -8.50 21.35 15.07
C LYS A 108 -7.93 19.94 15.08
N GLY A 109 -7.39 19.53 16.22
CA GLY A 109 -6.72 18.25 16.40
C GLY A 109 -5.24 18.25 16.06
N ILE A 110 -4.71 19.25 15.34
CA ILE A 110 -3.26 19.44 15.10
C ILE A 110 -2.84 20.77 15.72
N SER A 111 -1.81 20.75 16.57
CA SER A 111 -1.22 21.96 17.16
C SER A 111 -0.59 22.87 16.09
N SER A 112 -0.42 24.16 16.40
CA SER A 112 0.11 25.16 15.46
C SER A 112 1.54 24.88 15.00
N ASP A 113 2.33 24.17 15.80
CA ASP A 113 3.68 23.71 15.44
C ASP A 113 3.68 22.41 14.62
N GLY A 114 2.53 21.73 14.49
CA GLY A 114 2.38 20.47 13.77
C GLY A 114 2.90 19.24 14.53
N LEU A 115 3.23 19.39 15.82
CA LEU A 115 3.87 18.33 16.60
C LEU A 115 2.92 17.50 17.44
N THR A 116 1.72 18.00 17.72
CA THR A 116 0.75 17.32 18.58
C THR A 116 -0.54 17.05 17.82
N TYR A 117 -0.96 15.78 17.83
CA TYR A 117 -2.21 15.32 17.25
C TYR A 117 -3.14 14.85 18.36
N THR A 118 -4.26 15.52 18.54
CA THR A 118 -5.31 15.17 19.52
C THR A 118 -6.51 14.61 18.77
N ILE A 119 -6.79 13.32 18.97
CA ILE A 119 -7.78 12.58 18.19
C ILE A 119 -8.88 12.05 19.14
N ALA A 120 -10.13 12.43 18.86
CA ALA A 120 -11.29 11.93 19.59
C ALA A 120 -11.73 10.58 19.01
N ILE A 121 -11.94 9.60 19.90
CA ILE A 121 -12.43 8.26 19.58
C ILE A 121 -13.95 8.27 19.60
N ARG A 122 -14.56 7.61 18.62
CA ARG A 122 -16.01 7.51 18.46
C ARG A 122 -16.65 6.74 19.61
N PRO A 123 -17.65 7.32 20.28
CA PRO A 123 -18.40 6.60 21.30
C PRO A 123 -19.22 5.45 20.68
N GLY A 124 -19.43 4.38 21.44
CA GLY A 124 -20.25 3.24 21.03
C GLY A 124 -19.50 2.15 20.24
N ALA A 125 -18.22 2.34 19.88
CA ALA A 125 -17.36 1.26 19.41
C ALA A 125 -17.02 0.32 20.58
N LYS A 126 -17.29 -0.97 20.45
CA LYS A 126 -17.18 -1.93 21.56
C LYS A 126 -16.42 -3.18 21.16
N TRP A 127 -15.62 -3.66 22.09
CA TRP A 127 -15.07 -5.02 22.08
C TRP A 127 -16.16 -6.06 22.34
N ASN A 128 -16.05 -7.23 21.70
CA ASN A 128 -16.91 -8.39 21.97
C ASN A 128 -16.54 -9.16 23.25
N THR A 129 -16.02 -8.44 24.23
CA THR A 129 -15.80 -8.99 25.59
C THR A 129 -17.10 -9.36 26.27
N SER A 130 -17.06 -10.10 27.36
CA SER A 130 -18.25 -10.44 28.15
C SER A 130 -18.13 -9.82 29.56
N PRO A 131 -18.90 -8.75 29.88
CA PRO A 131 -19.81 -7.99 28.98
C PRO A 131 -19.03 -7.15 27.93
N PRO A 132 -19.70 -6.74 26.83
CA PRO A 132 -19.08 -5.86 25.84
C PRO A 132 -18.68 -4.50 26.43
N ARG A 133 -17.44 -4.06 26.22
CA ARG A 133 -16.92 -2.79 26.75
C ARG A 133 -16.51 -1.83 25.64
N GLN A 134 -16.57 -0.53 25.93
CA GLN A 134 -16.13 0.55 25.04
C GLN A 134 -14.65 0.40 24.66
N VAL A 135 -14.30 0.63 23.39
CA VAL A 135 -12.93 0.85 22.93
C VAL A 135 -12.47 2.21 23.45
N THR A 136 -11.31 2.25 24.10
CA THR A 136 -10.82 3.45 24.80
C THR A 136 -9.46 3.93 24.25
N ALA A 137 -9.09 5.17 24.61
CA ALA A 137 -7.76 5.70 24.31
C ALA A 137 -6.63 4.88 24.96
N ALA A 138 -6.88 4.24 26.11
CA ALA A 138 -5.91 3.35 26.73
C ALA A 138 -5.67 2.09 25.88
N ASP A 139 -6.71 1.56 25.19
CA ASP A 139 -6.55 0.46 24.24
C ASP A 139 -5.70 0.89 23.02
N MET A 140 -5.85 2.15 22.54
CA MET A 140 -5.01 2.71 21.47
C MET A 140 -3.54 2.80 21.89
N VAL A 141 -3.26 3.36 23.07
CA VAL A 141 -1.90 3.43 23.63
C VAL A 141 -1.29 2.04 23.74
N ARG A 142 -2.05 1.04 24.20
CA ARG A 142 -1.61 -0.35 24.31
C ARG A 142 -1.27 -0.93 22.94
N GLY A 143 -2.10 -0.71 21.92
CA GLY A 143 -1.84 -1.20 20.56
C GLY A 143 -0.52 -0.68 20.02
N VAL A 144 -0.28 0.64 20.11
CA VAL A 144 0.99 1.25 19.67
C VAL A 144 2.18 0.67 20.43
N LYS A 145 2.10 0.54 21.76
CA LYS A 145 3.16 -0.08 22.56
C LYS A 145 3.45 -1.52 22.13
N ARG A 146 2.43 -2.30 21.79
CA ARG A 146 2.57 -3.71 21.36
C ARG A 146 3.30 -3.85 20.03
N SER A 147 3.25 -2.85 19.15
CA SER A 147 3.86 -2.93 17.81
C SER A 147 5.38 -3.15 17.82
N CYS A 148 6.08 -2.86 18.90
CA CYS A 148 7.50 -3.15 19.05
C CYS A 148 7.82 -4.21 20.13
N ASN A 149 6.92 -5.18 20.31
CA ASN A 149 7.12 -6.26 21.27
C ASN A 149 8.40 -7.09 20.97
N PRO A 150 9.02 -7.72 21.98
CA PRO A 150 10.31 -8.37 21.83
C PRO A 150 10.27 -9.71 21.07
N VAL A 151 9.08 -10.24 20.75
CA VAL A 151 8.92 -11.54 20.08
C VAL A 151 8.77 -11.37 18.58
N GLN A 152 7.82 -10.53 18.18
CA GLN A 152 7.49 -10.25 16.78
C GLN A 152 7.11 -8.78 16.63
N PRO A 153 8.07 -7.88 16.43
CA PRO A 153 7.75 -6.48 16.16
C PRO A 153 7.05 -6.32 14.80
N PHE A 154 6.25 -5.28 14.68
CA PHE A 154 5.58 -4.93 13.42
C PHE A 154 6.60 -4.62 12.31
N GLY A 155 6.40 -5.16 11.10
CA GLY A 155 7.35 -5.03 10.00
C GLY A 155 7.59 -3.59 9.52
N GLY A 156 6.59 -2.70 9.61
CA GLY A 156 6.67 -1.28 9.29
C GLY A 156 7.08 -0.38 10.48
N LEU A 157 7.55 -0.95 11.59
CA LEU A 157 8.00 -0.18 12.76
C LEU A 157 9.03 0.93 12.43
N PRO A 158 10.00 0.77 11.51
CA PRO A 158 10.94 1.83 11.14
C PRO A 158 10.29 3.13 10.68
N ASP A 159 9.09 3.11 10.12
CA ASP A 159 8.40 4.30 9.60
C ASP A 159 8.06 5.32 10.70
N TYR A 160 7.86 4.87 11.94
CA TYR A 160 7.44 5.73 13.05
C TYR A 160 8.30 5.62 14.31
N LEU A 161 9.33 4.78 14.29
CA LEU A 161 10.21 4.54 15.44
C LEU A 161 10.91 5.84 15.91
N ASP A 162 11.42 6.63 14.97
CA ASP A 162 12.11 7.90 15.24
C ASP A 162 11.17 9.11 15.13
N LEU A 163 9.92 8.92 14.69
CA LEU A 163 8.92 9.97 14.52
C LEU A 163 8.14 10.26 15.81
N ILE A 164 7.69 9.22 16.51
CA ILE A 164 6.88 9.38 17.73
C ILE A 164 7.80 9.59 18.93
N VAL A 165 7.55 10.64 19.71
CA VAL A 165 8.37 11.01 20.87
C VAL A 165 8.53 9.83 21.84
N GLY A 166 9.77 9.45 22.10
CA GLY A 166 10.12 8.38 23.03
C GLY A 166 9.87 6.96 22.53
N MET A 167 9.34 6.77 21.30
CA MET A 167 9.07 5.43 20.75
C MET A 167 10.34 4.59 20.66
N LYS A 168 11.43 5.15 20.13
CA LYS A 168 12.70 4.43 20.02
C LYS A 168 13.21 3.94 21.38
N SER A 169 13.27 4.80 22.40
CA SER A 169 13.74 4.41 23.73
C SER A 169 12.81 3.41 24.42
N PHE A 170 11.50 3.51 24.20
CA PHE A 170 10.53 2.54 24.66
C PHE A 170 10.79 1.15 24.02
N CYS A 171 10.95 1.11 22.69
CA CYS A 171 11.21 -0.13 21.94
C CYS A 171 12.58 -0.74 22.29
N ASP A 172 13.64 0.07 22.42
CA ASP A 172 14.97 -0.38 22.84
C ASP A 172 14.96 -1.00 24.26
N GLY A 173 14.11 -0.49 25.14
CA GLY A 173 13.86 -1.06 26.47
C GLY A 173 13.05 -2.35 26.38
N PHE A 174 12.00 -2.34 25.55
CA PHE A 174 11.12 -3.49 25.37
C PHE A 174 11.84 -4.69 24.76
N ALA A 175 12.74 -4.48 23.82
CA ALA A 175 13.57 -5.53 23.21
C ALA A 175 14.45 -6.30 24.21
N LYS A 176 14.67 -5.77 25.43
CA LYS A 176 15.45 -6.40 26.50
C LYS A 176 14.60 -7.19 27.49
N VAL A 177 13.29 -7.14 27.33
CA VAL A 177 12.34 -7.82 28.22
C VAL A 177 12.23 -9.30 27.83
N GLY A 178 11.97 -10.16 28.83
CA GLY A 178 11.71 -11.58 28.55
C GLY A 178 10.48 -11.80 27.67
N THR A 179 10.50 -12.87 26.89
CA THR A 179 9.49 -13.17 25.85
C THR A 179 8.22 -13.87 26.38
N THR A 180 8.00 -13.91 27.70
CA THR A 180 6.78 -14.47 28.29
C THR A 180 5.65 -13.42 28.31
N ALA A 181 4.39 -13.85 28.22
CA ALA A 181 3.24 -12.97 28.30
C ALA A 181 3.27 -12.08 29.55
N ALA A 182 3.62 -12.65 30.71
CA ALA A 182 3.72 -11.92 31.98
C ALA A 182 4.79 -10.81 31.95
N ALA A 183 5.98 -11.07 31.41
CA ALA A 183 7.05 -10.08 31.32
C ALA A 183 6.69 -8.94 30.33
N ILE A 184 6.08 -9.30 29.21
CA ILE A 184 5.59 -8.36 28.19
C ILE A 184 4.48 -7.48 28.78
N SER A 185 3.48 -8.08 29.42
CA SER A 185 2.39 -7.37 30.08
C SER A 185 2.91 -6.42 31.17
N ASP A 186 3.86 -6.87 31.98
CA ASP A 186 4.46 -6.05 33.03
C ASP A 186 5.13 -4.80 32.45
N TYR A 187 5.90 -4.93 31.37
CA TYR A 187 6.53 -3.80 30.69
C TYR A 187 5.50 -2.84 30.09
N LEU A 188 4.50 -3.36 29.36
CA LEU A 188 3.42 -2.57 28.75
C LEU A 188 2.67 -1.71 29.79
N ASN A 189 2.44 -2.26 30.99
CA ASN A 189 1.67 -1.61 32.04
C ASN A 189 2.48 -0.66 32.92
N LYS A 190 3.80 -0.86 33.04
CA LYS A 190 4.68 -0.08 33.94
C LYS A 190 5.54 0.96 33.21
N THR A 191 5.71 0.83 31.89
CA THR A 191 6.57 1.74 31.13
C THR A 191 5.74 2.68 30.30
N ASP A 192 5.90 3.98 30.51
CA ASP A 192 5.21 5.02 29.76
C ASP A 192 5.83 5.21 28.37
N LEU A 193 4.97 5.53 27.41
CA LEU A 193 5.35 6.02 26.08
C LEU A 193 4.92 7.49 25.98
N PRO A 194 5.83 8.46 26.18
CA PRO A 194 5.47 9.87 26.30
C PRO A 194 4.87 10.47 25.02
N GLY A 195 5.14 9.85 23.88
CA GLY A 195 4.61 10.27 22.58
C GLY A 195 3.21 9.77 22.28
N VAL A 196 2.61 8.88 23.09
CA VAL A 196 1.24 8.39 22.88
C VAL A 196 0.52 8.28 24.22
N VAL A 197 -0.45 9.15 24.46
CA VAL A 197 -1.08 9.32 25.77
C VAL A 197 -2.60 9.32 25.65
N ALA A 198 -3.27 8.59 26.54
CA ALA A 198 -4.70 8.71 26.76
C ALA A 198 -4.95 9.95 27.65
N LYS A 199 -5.54 11.00 27.07
CA LYS A 199 -5.91 12.23 27.80
C LYS A 199 -7.13 12.01 28.70
N ASP A 200 -8.03 11.20 28.20
CA ASP A 200 -9.24 10.70 28.84
C ASP A 200 -9.66 9.38 28.17
N ASN A 201 -10.84 8.86 28.49
CA ASN A 201 -11.31 7.58 27.95
C ASN A 201 -11.47 7.55 26.43
N LEU A 202 -11.74 8.68 25.79
CA LEU A 202 -12.05 8.78 24.36
C LEU A 202 -11.15 9.76 23.60
N THR A 203 -10.05 10.22 24.21
CA THR A 203 -9.12 11.14 23.56
C THR A 203 -7.70 10.60 23.65
N VAL A 204 -7.10 10.30 22.51
CA VAL A 204 -5.69 9.95 22.39
C VAL A 204 -4.88 11.12 21.83
N GLU A 205 -3.72 11.36 22.41
CA GLU A 205 -2.77 12.37 21.96
C GLU A 205 -1.48 11.71 21.49
N PHE A 206 -1.05 12.08 20.28
CA PHE A 206 0.26 11.72 19.74
C PHE A 206 1.16 12.96 19.73
N LYS A 207 2.42 12.76 20.10
CA LYS A 207 3.48 13.80 20.02
C LYS A 207 4.58 13.31 19.09
N LEU A 208 4.90 14.15 18.11
CA LEU A 208 5.92 13.88 17.11
C LEU A 208 7.21 14.64 17.38
N VAL A 209 8.33 14.10 16.93
CA VAL A 209 9.67 14.72 17.02
C VAL A 209 9.80 15.89 16.05
N HIS A 210 9.15 15.79 14.88
CA HIS A 210 9.05 16.86 13.87
C HIS A 210 7.66 16.84 13.24
N PRO A 211 7.22 17.92 12.58
CA PRO A 211 5.96 17.94 11.85
C PRO A 211 5.95 16.82 10.78
N ALA A 212 4.80 16.19 10.57
CA ALA A 212 4.65 15.10 9.60
C ALA A 212 3.22 15.11 9.05
N SER A 213 3.02 15.74 7.90
CA SER A 213 1.70 15.83 7.25
C SER A 213 1.13 14.47 6.84
N PHE A 214 1.98 13.46 6.72
CA PHE A 214 1.60 12.07 6.41
C PHE A 214 1.10 11.28 7.63
N PHE A 215 1.22 11.81 8.84
CA PHE A 215 0.93 11.05 10.05
C PHE A 215 -0.52 10.54 10.14
N PRO A 216 -1.56 11.30 9.76
CA PRO A 216 -2.93 10.78 9.73
C PRO A 216 -3.12 9.61 8.76
N ASP A 217 -2.48 9.65 7.58
CA ASP A 217 -2.52 8.55 6.60
C ASP A 217 -1.78 7.31 7.14
N MET A 218 -0.64 7.50 7.79
CA MET A 218 0.11 6.41 8.44
C MET A 218 -0.68 5.71 9.56
N LEU A 219 -1.57 6.42 10.25
CA LEU A 219 -2.46 5.83 11.26
C LEU A 219 -3.52 4.87 10.69
N THR A 220 -3.55 4.65 9.38
CA THR A 220 -4.31 3.56 8.74
C THR A 220 -3.63 2.21 8.85
N LEU A 221 -2.34 2.15 9.21
CA LEU A 221 -1.62 0.90 9.46
C LEU A 221 -2.23 0.13 10.62
N THR A 222 -2.26 -1.18 10.49
CA THR A 222 -2.83 -2.08 11.52
C THR A 222 -2.08 -2.04 12.84
N ALA A 223 -0.79 -1.67 12.82
CA ALA A 223 0.00 -1.43 14.03
C ALA A 223 -0.66 -0.42 14.99
N PHE A 224 -1.43 0.53 14.45
CA PHE A 224 -2.19 1.53 15.20
C PHE A 224 -3.63 1.09 15.54
N SER A 225 -3.96 -0.20 15.39
CA SER A 225 -5.22 -0.74 15.96
C SER A 225 -5.18 -0.72 17.49
N PRO A 226 -6.31 -0.43 18.15
CA PRO A 226 -6.39 -0.60 19.59
C PRO A 226 -6.14 -2.07 19.97
N ALA A 227 -5.58 -2.32 21.15
CA ALA A 227 -5.42 -3.65 21.72
C ALA A 227 -6.15 -3.75 23.05
N PRO A 228 -7.07 -4.72 23.21
CA PRO A 228 -7.75 -4.92 24.46
C PRO A 228 -6.76 -5.44 25.52
N LYS A 229 -6.94 -5.00 26.77
CA LYS A 229 -6.05 -5.43 27.88
C LYS A 229 -6.04 -6.94 28.10
N GLU A 230 -7.07 -7.61 27.65
CA GLU A 230 -7.22 -9.07 27.71
C GLU A 230 -6.13 -9.78 26.90
N TYR A 231 -5.53 -9.11 25.92
CA TYR A 231 -4.38 -9.63 25.15
C TYR A 231 -3.09 -9.74 25.97
N ASP A 232 -3.03 -9.13 27.16
CA ASP A 232 -1.89 -9.24 28.08
C ASP A 232 -1.68 -10.67 28.61
N ALA A 233 -2.69 -11.53 28.50
CA ALA A 233 -2.59 -12.95 28.84
C ALA A 233 -1.76 -13.77 27.84
N TYR A 234 -1.48 -13.22 26.65
CA TYR A 234 -0.88 -13.95 25.54
C TYR A 234 0.38 -13.26 25.01
N VAL A 235 1.28 -14.04 24.44
CA VAL A 235 2.45 -13.52 23.73
C VAL A 235 1.99 -12.91 22.40
N PRO A 236 2.40 -11.66 22.05
CA PRO A 236 2.04 -11.03 20.78
C PRO A 236 2.46 -11.88 19.58
N GLY A 237 1.56 -11.99 18.60
CA GLY A 237 1.79 -12.77 17.37
C GLY A 237 1.80 -14.29 17.58
N SER A 238 1.55 -14.80 18.79
CA SER A 238 1.55 -16.24 19.04
C SER A 238 0.33 -16.95 18.45
N ALA A 239 0.48 -18.25 18.17
CA ALA A 239 -0.62 -19.10 17.75
C ALA A 239 -1.75 -19.16 18.81
N GLU A 240 -1.38 -19.06 20.09
CA GLU A 240 -2.35 -19.04 21.20
C GLU A 240 -3.21 -17.78 21.15
N LEU A 241 -2.61 -16.58 20.97
CA LEU A 241 -3.37 -15.34 20.77
C LEU A 241 -4.31 -15.46 19.56
N GLY A 242 -3.87 -16.10 18.48
CA GLY A 242 -4.68 -16.32 17.28
C GLY A 242 -5.98 -17.11 17.53
N GLN A 243 -6.04 -17.89 18.60
CA GLN A 243 -7.24 -18.62 19.05
C GLN A 243 -8.10 -17.83 20.06
N HIS A 244 -7.62 -16.65 20.52
CA HIS A 244 -8.27 -15.83 21.55
C HIS A 244 -8.49 -14.38 21.10
N THR A 245 -8.77 -14.19 19.79
CA THR A 245 -9.00 -12.88 19.21
C THR A 245 -10.25 -12.20 19.77
N ILE A 246 -10.15 -10.88 19.98
CA ILE A 246 -11.25 -10.04 20.47
C ILE A 246 -11.48 -8.93 19.44
N SER A 247 -12.72 -8.82 18.96
CA SER A 247 -13.11 -7.96 17.85
C SER A 247 -13.75 -6.65 18.32
N ASP A 248 -13.42 -5.57 17.64
CA ASP A 248 -14.15 -4.30 17.65
C ASP A 248 -14.78 -3.97 16.27
N GLY A 249 -14.61 -4.87 15.30
CA GLY A 249 -15.18 -4.79 13.96
C GLY A 249 -16.54 -5.49 13.81
N PRO A 250 -17.11 -5.49 12.57
CA PRO A 250 -18.44 -6.04 12.30
C PRO A 250 -18.54 -7.56 12.41
N TYR A 251 -17.43 -8.25 12.31
CA TYR A 251 -17.36 -9.70 12.44
C TYR A 251 -16.44 -10.07 13.59
N MET A 252 -16.57 -11.29 14.08
CA MET A 252 -15.64 -11.95 15.01
C MET A 252 -15.27 -13.31 14.46
N ILE A 253 -14.12 -13.83 14.86
CA ILE A 253 -13.64 -15.12 14.44
C ILE A 253 -14.41 -16.19 15.21
N GLU A 254 -15.13 -17.05 14.48
CA GLU A 254 -15.80 -18.24 15.02
C GLU A 254 -14.82 -19.41 15.14
N SER A 255 -13.97 -19.58 14.14
CA SER A 255 -12.91 -20.59 14.14
C SER A 255 -11.75 -20.20 13.24
N TYR A 256 -10.55 -20.58 13.65
CA TYR A 256 -9.33 -20.45 12.86
C TYR A 256 -8.53 -21.74 12.93
N ALA A 257 -8.40 -22.41 11.80
CA ALA A 257 -7.53 -23.56 11.62
C ALA A 257 -6.39 -23.17 10.67
N PRO A 258 -5.19 -22.87 11.19
CA PRO A 258 -4.06 -22.35 10.40
C PRO A 258 -3.80 -23.17 9.13
N THR A 259 -3.58 -22.50 8.01
CA THR A 259 -3.35 -23.07 6.67
C THR A 259 -4.51 -23.91 6.11
N LYS A 260 -5.69 -23.80 6.69
CA LYS A 260 -6.89 -24.53 6.24
C LYS A 260 -8.07 -23.61 6.02
N ASN A 261 -8.53 -22.93 7.06
CA ASN A 261 -9.69 -22.05 6.95
C ASN A 261 -9.78 -21.06 8.12
N ILE A 262 -10.46 -19.94 7.82
CA ILE A 262 -10.91 -18.95 8.80
C ILE A 262 -12.42 -18.80 8.63
N THR A 263 -13.16 -18.83 9.72
CA THR A 263 -14.60 -18.56 9.71
C THR A 263 -14.94 -17.36 10.56
N PHE A 264 -15.63 -16.39 9.96
CA PHE A 264 -16.13 -15.20 10.61
C PHE A 264 -17.65 -15.21 10.69
N VAL A 265 -18.18 -14.78 11.84
CA VAL A 265 -19.61 -14.55 12.06
C VAL A 265 -19.84 -13.12 12.53
N ARG A 266 -21.07 -12.62 12.44
CA ARG A 266 -21.40 -11.26 12.92
C ARG A 266 -20.99 -11.09 14.37
N ASN A 267 -20.37 -9.96 14.68
CA ASN A 267 -20.05 -9.56 16.04
C ASN A 267 -21.30 -8.92 16.69
N PRO A 268 -21.90 -9.51 17.71
CA PRO A 268 -23.08 -8.96 18.37
C PRO A 268 -22.81 -7.68 19.16
N ALA A 269 -21.56 -7.39 19.48
CA ALA A 269 -21.17 -6.15 20.17
C ALA A 269 -21.01 -4.95 19.20
N TRP A 270 -20.91 -5.23 17.89
CA TRP A 270 -20.73 -4.19 16.87
C TRP A 270 -22.06 -3.50 16.54
N SER A 271 -21.98 -2.20 16.28
CA SER A 271 -23.12 -1.38 15.85
C SER A 271 -22.76 -0.54 14.62
N ALA A 272 -23.61 -0.58 13.59
CA ALA A 272 -23.48 0.26 12.40
C ALA A 272 -23.52 1.77 12.74
N ALA A 273 -24.12 2.17 13.87
CA ALA A 273 -24.12 3.55 14.33
C ALA A 273 -22.73 4.06 14.75
N SER A 274 -21.84 3.15 15.17
CA SER A 274 -20.46 3.46 15.53
C SER A 274 -19.45 3.19 14.41
N ASP A 275 -19.87 2.64 13.27
CA ASP A 275 -19.01 2.30 12.14
C ASP A 275 -19.55 2.89 10.82
N PRO A 276 -19.04 4.03 10.37
CA PRO A 276 -19.50 4.67 9.14
C PRO A 276 -19.03 3.93 7.88
N ILE A 277 -18.06 3.03 8.01
CA ILE A 277 -17.31 2.45 6.89
C ILE A 277 -17.88 1.10 6.46
N ARG A 278 -18.08 0.17 7.41
CA ARG A 278 -18.46 -1.22 7.13
C ARG A 278 -19.96 -1.42 7.25
N LYS A 279 -20.52 -2.23 6.35
CA LYS A 279 -21.98 -2.49 6.30
C LYS A 279 -22.37 -3.86 6.80
N ALA A 280 -21.44 -4.83 6.75
CA ALA A 280 -21.64 -6.20 7.21
C ALA A 280 -22.95 -6.82 6.66
N TYR A 281 -23.09 -6.88 5.34
CA TYR A 281 -24.31 -7.39 4.72
C TYR A 281 -24.48 -8.90 4.90
N VAL A 282 -23.40 -9.70 4.71
CA VAL A 282 -23.45 -11.15 4.85
C VAL A 282 -23.44 -11.58 6.34
N ASP A 283 -23.99 -12.75 6.65
CA ASP A 283 -24.04 -13.24 8.03
C ASP A 283 -22.75 -13.95 8.43
N LYS A 284 -22.11 -14.60 7.45
CA LYS A 284 -20.92 -15.43 7.65
C LYS A 284 -19.95 -15.25 6.51
N ILE A 285 -18.65 -15.33 6.81
CA ILE A 285 -17.59 -15.35 5.81
C ILE A 285 -16.71 -16.57 6.10
N VAL A 286 -16.51 -17.39 5.09
CA VAL A 286 -15.65 -18.58 5.17
C VAL A 286 -14.50 -18.41 4.19
N ILE A 287 -13.28 -18.41 4.69
CA ILE A 287 -12.06 -18.39 3.89
C ILE A 287 -11.50 -19.80 3.85
N ASN A 288 -11.36 -20.38 2.66
CA ASN A 288 -10.72 -21.66 2.43
C ASN A 288 -9.32 -21.42 1.84
N GLU A 289 -8.28 -21.83 2.56
CA GLU A 289 -6.87 -21.57 2.26
C GLU A 289 -6.17 -22.76 1.57
N THR A 290 -6.94 -23.75 1.09
CA THR A 290 -6.39 -25.00 0.55
C THR A 290 -6.56 -25.15 -0.96
N VAL A 291 -7.01 -24.10 -1.66
CA VAL A 291 -7.38 -24.15 -3.08
C VAL A 291 -6.32 -23.47 -3.93
N THR A 292 -5.77 -24.19 -4.91
CA THR A 292 -4.75 -23.64 -5.81
C THR A 292 -5.29 -22.54 -6.71
N GLN A 293 -4.44 -21.62 -7.14
CA GLN A 293 -4.77 -20.47 -7.99
C GLN A 293 -5.62 -20.85 -9.21
N ASP A 294 -5.24 -21.90 -9.97
CA ASP A 294 -5.98 -22.34 -11.15
C ASP A 294 -7.36 -22.89 -10.77
N SER A 295 -7.46 -23.63 -9.67
CA SER A 295 -8.73 -24.17 -9.18
C SER A 295 -9.66 -23.07 -8.65
N VAL A 296 -9.13 -22.05 -7.97
CA VAL A 296 -9.92 -20.87 -7.56
C VAL A 296 -10.53 -20.20 -8.78
N GLN A 297 -9.71 -19.89 -9.79
CA GLN A 297 -10.19 -19.24 -11.01
C GLN A 297 -11.26 -20.09 -11.74
N GLN A 298 -11.04 -21.39 -11.83
CA GLN A 298 -12.00 -22.31 -12.44
C GLN A 298 -13.34 -22.32 -11.69
N GLN A 299 -13.31 -22.45 -10.36
CA GLN A 299 -14.52 -22.50 -9.54
C GLN A 299 -15.33 -21.19 -9.61
N LEU A 300 -14.65 -20.04 -9.59
CA LEU A 300 -15.30 -18.73 -9.74
C LEU A 300 -15.95 -18.57 -11.12
N GLN A 301 -15.28 -18.99 -12.20
CA GLN A 301 -15.80 -18.90 -13.57
C GLN A 301 -16.98 -19.86 -13.82
N THR A 302 -16.98 -21.03 -13.19
CA THR A 302 -18.07 -22.02 -13.35
C THR A 302 -19.25 -21.78 -12.42
N GLY A 303 -19.14 -20.81 -11.49
CA GLY A 303 -20.21 -20.50 -10.54
C GLY A 303 -20.42 -21.59 -9.50
N THR A 304 -19.34 -22.23 -9.03
CA THR A 304 -19.41 -23.21 -7.94
C THR A 304 -20.09 -22.58 -6.71
N PRO A 305 -21.09 -23.22 -6.09
CA PRO A 305 -21.88 -22.60 -5.00
C PRO A 305 -21.08 -22.13 -3.79
N THR A 306 -19.90 -22.73 -3.54
CA THR A 306 -18.98 -22.39 -2.43
C THR A 306 -17.77 -21.59 -2.91
N ALA A 307 -17.89 -20.83 -4.01
CA ALA A 307 -16.85 -20.01 -4.59
C ALA A 307 -17.43 -18.66 -5.00
N ASP A 308 -17.25 -17.66 -4.15
CA ASP A 308 -17.79 -16.32 -4.37
C ASP A 308 -16.69 -15.32 -4.76
N MET A 309 -15.55 -15.36 -4.08
CA MET A 309 -14.48 -14.38 -4.25
C MET A 309 -13.10 -15.02 -3.99
N GLU A 310 -12.07 -14.49 -4.63
CA GLU A 310 -10.69 -14.85 -4.31
C GLU A 310 -10.26 -14.32 -2.93
N TRP A 311 -9.32 -15.03 -2.31
CA TRP A 311 -8.74 -14.65 -1.04
C TRP A 311 -7.36 -13.98 -1.23
N ASP A 312 -6.31 -14.76 -1.41
CA ASP A 312 -4.90 -14.34 -1.52
C ASP A 312 -4.28 -14.64 -2.88
N VAL A 313 -5.05 -15.23 -3.79
CA VAL A 313 -4.63 -15.55 -5.16
C VAL A 313 -5.36 -14.67 -6.17
N PHE A 314 -4.71 -14.41 -7.30
CA PHE A 314 -5.24 -13.59 -8.38
C PHE A 314 -5.49 -14.44 -9.62
N PRO A 315 -6.23 -13.96 -10.63
CA PRO A 315 -6.39 -14.68 -11.88
C PRO A 315 -5.03 -15.09 -12.49
N PRO A 316 -4.89 -16.34 -12.94
CA PRO A 316 -3.63 -16.79 -13.55
C PRO A 316 -3.21 -15.90 -14.72
N PRO A 317 -1.94 -15.47 -14.82
CA PRO A 317 -1.47 -14.60 -15.90
C PRO A 317 -1.76 -15.14 -17.31
N SER A 318 -1.80 -16.47 -17.47
CA SER A 318 -2.15 -17.14 -18.72
C SER A 318 -3.60 -16.92 -19.16
N GLN A 319 -4.52 -16.67 -18.24
CA GLN A 319 -5.95 -16.47 -18.50
C GLN A 319 -6.34 -15.01 -18.71
N LEU A 320 -5.57 -14.07 -18.15
CA LEU A 320 -5.85 -12.64 -18.20
C LEU A 320 -6.06 -12.08 -19.62
N PRO A 321 -5.26 -12.42 -20.64
CA PRO A 321 -5.49 -11.92 -22.00
C PRO A 321 -6.87 -12.28 -22.55
N ALA A 322 -7.34 -13.50 -22.29
CA ALA A 322 -8.65 -13.96 -22.75
C ALA A 322 -9.80 -13.29 -22.00
N LEU A 323 -9.68 -13.13 -20.67
CA LEU A 323 -10.68 -12.43 -19.83
C LEU A 323 -10.78 -10.95 -20.24
N ILE A 324 -9.65 -10.28 -20.45
CA ILE A 324 -9.60 -8.88 -20.89
C ILE A 324 -10.21 -8.72 -22.29
N ALA A 325 -9.89 -9.64 -23.23
CA ALA A 325 -10.44 -9.58 -24.60
C ALA A 325 -11.97 -9.77 -24.62
N LYS A 326 -12.49 -10.66 -23.77
CA LYS A 326 -13.93 -10.90 -23.60
C LYS A 326 -14.63 -9.79 -22.85
N LYS A 327 -13.90 -8.85 -22.23
CA LYS A 327 -14.45 -7.85 -21.30
C LYS A 327 -15.30 -8.51 -20.20
N ASP A 328 -14.75 -9.57 -19.61
CA ASP A 328 -15.47 -10.35 -18.60
C ASP A 328 -15.94 -9.44 -17.46
N PRO A 329 -17.24 -9.38 -17.14
CA PRO A 329 -17.78 -8.46 -16.14
C PRO A 329 -17.37 -8.81 -14.70
N ASN A 330 -16.84 -10.01 -14.50
CA ASN A 330 -16.37 -10.49 -13.20
C ASN A 330 -14.89 -10.19 -12.96
N LEU A 331 -14.15 -9.81 -14.02
CA LEU A 331 -12.76 -9.36 -13.93
C LEU A 331 -12.74 -7.87 -13.57
N ASN A 332 -12.11 -7.56 -12.45
CA ASN A 332 -11.75 -6.19 -12.10
C ASN A 332 -10.29 -5.94 -12.43
N LEU A 333 -10.01 -4.84 -13.12
CA LEU A 333 -8.67 -4.28 -13.22
C LEU A 333 -8.65 -3.04 -12.33
N GLY A 334 -7.88 -3.10 -11.26
CA GLY A 334 -7.75 -2.03 -10.30
C GLY A 334 -7.10 -0.78 -10.90
N PRO A 335 -7.04 0.32 -10.17
CA PRO A 335 -6.13 1.42 -10.50
C PRO A 335 -4.68 0.94 -10.44
N GLY A 336 -3.75 1.74 -10.92
CA GLY A 336 -2.32 1.52 -10.67
C GLY A 336 -2.07 1.32 -9.18
N SER A 337 -1.19 0.40 -8.84
CA SER A 337 -0.84 0.10 -7.44
C SER A 337 0.09 1.16 -6.85
N SER A 338 0.38 1.06 -5.55
CA SER A 338 1.49 1.81 -4.93
C SER A 338 2.86 1.20 -5.24
N SER A 339 2.94 0.15 -6.07
CA SER A 339 4.18 -0.56 -6.34
C SER A 339 5.00 0.05 -7.46
N ASN A 340 6.31 -0.01 -7.30
CA ASN A 340 7.32 0.40 -8.27
C ASN A 340 8.37 -0.72 -8.41
N PRO A 341 8.20 -1.70 -9.30
CA PRO A 341 9.28 -2.59 -9.72
C PRO A 341 10.38 -1.81 -10.44
N TYR A 342 11.63 -2.08 -10.08
CA TYR A 342 12.78 -1.34 -10.60
C TYR A 342 14.03 -2.21 -10.78
N VAL A 343 15.02 -1.67 -11.50
CA VAL A 343 16.40 -2.17 -11.49
C VAL A 343 17.23 -1.24 -10.62
N VAL A 344 17.86 -1.76 -9.57
CA VAL A 344 18.79 -1.01 -8.73
C VAL A 344 20.21 -1.10 -9.31
N PHE A 345 20.93 0.02 -9.30
CA PHE A 345 22.35 0.08 -9.61
C PHE A 345 23.19 -0.02 -8.34
N ASN A 346 24.18 -0.91 -8.31
CA ASN A 346 25.16 -0.98 -7.23
C ASN A 346 26.21 0.13 -7.38
N THR A 347 25.95 1.27 -6.75
CA THR A 347 26.79 2.48 -6.92
C THR A 347 28.21 2.34 -6.36
N VAL A 348 28.46 1.30 -5.56
CA VAL A 348 29.75 1.03 -4.93
C VAL A 348 30.44 -0.23 -5.49
N SER A 349 29.90 -0.81 -6.58
CA SER A 349 30.53 -1.94 -7.23
C SER A 349 31.94 -1.60 -7.73
N PRO A 350 32.97 -2.40 -7.42
CA PRO A 350 34.34 -2.20 -7.93
C PRO A 350 34.50 -2.68 -9.39
N ASN A 351 33.50 -3.38 -9.94
CA ASN A 351 33.57 -3.92 -11.30
C ASN A 351 33.71 -2.80 -12.33
N ASN A 352 34.40 -3.09 -13.43
CA ASN A 352 34.70 -2.12 -14.50
C ASN A 352 35.32 -0.81 -13.95
N ASN A 353 36.25 -0.92 -12.99
CA ASN A 353 36.89 0.23 -12.33
C ASN A 353 35.90 1.19 -11.65
N GLY A 354 34.85 0.66 -11.04
CA GLY A 354 33.84 1.47 -10.33
C GLY A 354 32.88 2.21 -11.27
N ALA A 355 32.64 1.69 -12.48
CA ALA A 355 31.84 2.35 -13.51
C ALA A 355 30.47 2.84 -12.98
N LEU A 356 29.78 2.03 -12.17
CA LEU A 356 28.46 2.40 -11.64
C LEU A 356 28.49 3.49 -10.56
N GLY A 357 29.67 3.86 -10.03
CA GLY A 357 29.85 5.05 -9.23
C GLY A 357 29.67 6.35 -10.05
N ASN A 358 29.92 6.28 -11.36
CA ASN A 358 29.75 7.41 -12.26
C ASN A 358 28.29 7.58 -12.68
N VAL A 359 27.68 8.72 -12.34
CA VAL A 359 26.29 9.05 -12.68
C VAL A 359 26.05 9.01 -14.20
N LYS A 360 27.00 9.44 -15.02
CA LYS A 360 26.85 9.44 -16.49
C LYS A 360 26.72 8.03 -17.07
N VAL A 361 27.40 7.06 -16.48
CA VAL A 361 27.25 5.65 -16.84
C VAL A 361 25.84 5.17 -16.51
N ARG A 362 25.33 5.46 -15.31
CA ARG A 362 23.98 5.04 -14.91
C ARG A 362 22.89 5.71 -15.77
N GLN A 363 23.07 6.98 -16.14
CA GLN A 363 22.18 7.71 -17.06
C GLN A 363 22.15 7.05 -18.43
N ALA A 364 23.31 6.75 -19.02
CA ALA A 364 23.42 6.08 -20.31
C ALA A 364 22.81 4.66 -20.28
N LEU A 365 23.03 3.90 -19.22
CA LEU A 365 22.38 2.59 -19.05
C LEU A 365 20.85 2.71 -18.96
N SER A 366 20.34 3.75 -18.27
CA SER A 366 18.90 3.99 -18.15
C SER A 366 18.26 4.33 -19.50
N GLU A 367 18.93 5.10 -20.37
CA GLU A 367 18.48 5.40 -21.73
C GLU A 367 18.49 4.17 -22.66
N ALA A 368 19.32 3.17 -22.34
CA ALA A 368 19.41 1.93 -23.11
C ALA A 368 18.37 0.87 -22.72
N MET A 369 17.70 1.00 -21.58
CA MET A 369 16.71 0.05 -21.08
C MET A 369 15.29 0.45 -21.52
N SER A 370 14.62 -0.43 -22.27
CA SER A 370 13.28 -0.18 -22.81
C SER A 370 12.17 -0.64 -21.85
N ARG A 371 11.49 0.29 -21.19
CA ARG A 371 10.28 0.01 -20.40
C ARG A 371 9.23 -0.70 -21.23
N THR A 372 9.05 -0.28 -22.50
CA THR A 372 8.08 -0.89 -23.42
C THR A 372 8.36 -2.37 -23.64
N ASN A 373 9.62 -2.76 -23.90
CA ASN A 373 9.98 -4.16 -24.11
C ASN A 373 9.73 -4.98 -22.84
N ILE A 374 10.09 -4.45 -21.67
CA ILE A 374 9.86 -5.13 -20.38
C ILE A 374 8.36 -5.28 -20.12
N ILE A 375 7.56 -4.23 -20.31
CA ILE A 375 6.11 -4.26 -20.15
C ILE A 375 5.46 -5.32 -21.04
N GLN A 376 5.89 -5.46 -22.29
CA GLN A 376 5.36 -6.48 -23.19
C GLN A 376 5.57 -7.90 -22.66
N VAL A 377 6.75 -8.20 -22.13
CA VAL A 377 7.03 -9.55 -21.60
C VAL A 377 6.38 -9.80 -20.23
N LEU A 378 5.96 -8.74 -19.53
CA LEU A 378 5.24 -8.80 -18.25
C LEU A 378 3.71 -8.85 -18.40
N GLY A 379 3.17 -8.99 -19.62
CA GLY A 379 1.72 -9.11 -19.85
C GLY A 379 1.08 -7.90 -20.53
N GLY A 380 1.88 -6.94 -20.94
CA GLY A 380 1.45 -5.79 -21.75
C GLY A 380 0.91 -4.59 -20.95
N PRO A 381 0.58 -3.49 -21.65
CA PRO A 381 0.29 -2.20 -21.04
C PRO A 381 -1.06 -2.12 -20.31
N LYS A 382 -1.94 -3.12 -20.47
CA LYS A 382 -3.20 -3.20 -19.70
C LYS A 382 -2.99 -3.66 -18.27
N LEU A 383 -1.88 -4.34 -17.98
CA LEU A 383 -1.52 -4.84 -16.67
C LEU A 383 -0.31 -4.12 -16.06
N ASN A 384 0.41 -3.37 -16.87
CA ASN A 384 1.65 -2.72 -16.46
C ASN A 384 1.76 -1.34 -17.14
N GLN A 385 1.46 -0.28 -16.42
CA GLN A 385 1.68 1.07 -16.91
C GLN A 385 3.16 1.44 -16.76
N ALA A 386 3.73 2.16 -17.72
CA ALA A 386 5.11 2.62 -17.60
C ALA A 386 5.25 3.59 -16.43
N LEU A 387 6.27 3.36 -15.59
CA LEU A 387 6.66 4.27 -14.52
C LEU A 387 8.13 4.66 -14.74
N SER A 388 8.38 5.95 -14.83
CA SER A 388 9.69 6.52 -15.20
C SER A 388 10.36 7.31 -14.08
N HIS A 389 9.74 7.33 -12.90
CA HIS A 389 10.22 8.04 -11.72
C HIS A 389 9.89 7.26 -10.42
N VAL A 390 10.27 7.80 -9.24
CA VAL A 390 10.18 7.07 -7.96
C VAL A 390 8.75 6.76 -7.59
N LEU A 391 7.89 7.78 -7.56
CA LEU A 391 6.56 7.67 -6.96
C LEU A 391 5.50 7.21 -7.96
N PRO A 392 4.73 6.15 -7.64
CA PRO A 392 3.51 5.84 -8.40
C PRO A 392 2.49 6.97 -8.35
N PRO A 393 1.63 7.13 -9.39
CA PRO A 393 0.66 8.22 -9.48
C PRO A 393 -0.38 8.30 -8.36
N VAL A 394 -0.58 7.20 -7.61
CA VAL A 394 -1.53 7.13 -6.48
C VAL A 394 -0.92 7.64 -5.17
N ILE A 395 0.35 8.03 -5.16
CA ILE A 395 1.08 8.54 -4.01
C ILE A 395 1.26 10.06 -4.17
N VAL A 396 1.00 10.80 -3.10
CA VAL A 396 1.16 12.26 -3.06
C VAL A 396 2.58 12.66 -3.48
N GLY A 397 2.69 13.55 -4.48
CA GLY A 397 3.94 13.95 -5.12
C GLY A 397 4.28 13.15 -6.40
N GLY A 398 3.57 12.05 -6.68
CA GLY A 398 3.75 11.21 -7.87
C GLY A 398 2.75 11.48 -9.01
N GLU A 399 1.86 12.45 -8.86
CA GLU A 399 0.75 12.69 -9.81
C GLU A 399 1.23 13.22 -11.18
N LYS A 400 2.41 13.82 -11.22
CA LYS A 400 2.99 14.37 -12.44
C LYS A 400 4.03 13.43 -13.02
N ASN A 401 3.67 12.77 -14.11
CA ASN A 401 4.60 11.91 -14.82
C ASN A 401 5.71 12.73 -15.49
N PHE A 402 6.96 12.25 -15.41
CA PHE A 402 8.12 12.76 -16.16
C PHE A 402 9.05 11.61 -16.50
N ASP A 403 9.82 11.74 -17.59
CA ASP A 403 10.83 10.76 -18.01
C ASP A 403 12.13 11.48 -18.39
N LEU A 404 13.16 11.30 -17.59
CA LEU A 404 14.49 11.86 -17.86
C LEU A 404 15.30 10.97 -18.80
N TYR A 405 14.92 9.70 -18.97
CA TYR A 405 15.65 8.69 -19.72
C TYR A 405 14.70 7.93 -20.66
N PRO A 406 14.10 8.62 -21.65
CA PRO A 406 13.38 7.95 -22.72
C PRO A 406 14.34 7.01 -23.47
N TYR A 407 13.82 5.86 -23.87
CA TYR A 407 14.63 4.85 -24.54
C TYR A 407 15.24 5.39 -25.85
N ASP A 408 16.56 5.44 -25.93
CA ASP A 408 17.35 5.77 -27.11
C ASP A 408 18.71 5.06 -27.06
N ALA A 409 18.80 3.91 -27.70
CA ALA A 409 20.02 3.12 -27.71
C ALA A 409 21.19 3.82 -28.46
N THR A 410 20.89 4.69 -29.43
CA THR A 410 21.92 5.42 -30.17
C THR A 410 22.57 6.47 -29.29
N LYS A 411 21.75 7.28 -28.64
CA LYS A 411 22.19 8.29 -27.66
C LYS A 411 22.92 7.61 -26.48
N ALA A 412 22.34 6.56 -25.90
CA ALA A 412 22.92 5.81 -24.79
C ALA A 412 24.32 5.29 -25.10
N LYS A 413 24.56 4.79 -26.32
CA LYS A 413 25.88 4.31 -26.76
C LYS A 413 26.90 5.46 -26.82
N ALA A 414 26.49 6.62 -27.35
CA ALA A 414 27.34 7.80 -27.42
C ALA A 414 27.68 8.31 -26.02
N ASP A 415 26.68 8.39 -25.12
CA ASP A 415 26.86 8.86 -23.75
C ASP A 415 27.71 7.91 -22.91
N LEU A 416 27.58 6.59 -23.10
CA LEU A 416 28.44 5.60 -22.45
C LEU A 416 29.90 5.75 -22.91
N ALA A 417 30.14 5.97 -24.21
CA ALA A 417 31.47 6.25 -24.74
C ALA A 417 32.05 7.55 -24.18
N ALA A 418 31.25 8.61 -24.09
CA ALA A 418 31.64 9.90 -23.49
C ALA A 418 31.92 9.77 -21.97
N ALA A 419 31.27 8.84 -21.28
CA ALA A 419 31.52 8.52 -19.89
C ALA A 419 32.81 7.68 -19.66
N GLY A 420 33.57 7.37 -20.74
CA GLY A 420 34.85 6.66 -20.69
C GLY A 420 34.80 5.17 -21.06
N TYR A 421 33.66 4.69 -21.57
CA TYR A 421 33.48 3.26 -21.91
C TYR A 421 33.09 3.05 -23.38
N PRO A 422 33.93 3.46 -24.36
CA PRO A 422 33.60 3.35 -25.78
C PRO A 422 33.48 1.88 -26.26
N ASN A 423 34.10 0.95 -25.55
CA ASN A 423 34.07 -0.49 -25.86
C ASN A 423 32.99 -1.26 -25.07
N GLY A 424 32.12 -0.55 -24.36
CA GLY A 424 31.09 -1.13 -23.53
C GLY A 424 31.58 -1.60 -22.15
N LEU A 425 30.75 -2.37 -21.47
CA LEU A 425 30.93 -2.88 -20.09
C LEU A 425 30.54 -4.35 -19.99
N SER A 426 31.01 -5.04 -18.95
CA SER A 426 30.49 -6.34 -18.53
C SER A 426 29.87 -6.21 -17.13
N LEU A 427 28.55 -6.33 -17.03
CA LEU A 427 27.79 -6.15 -15.79
C LEU A 427 27.16 -7.47 -15.33
N LYS A 428 27.16 -7.69 -14.02
CA LYS A 428 26.50 -8.83 -13.36
C LYS A 428 25.11 -8.42 -12.90
N MET A 429 24.07 -9.13 -13.33
CA MET A 429 22.69 -8.84 -12.94
C MET A 429 22.10 -9.93 -12.07
N LEU A 430 21.82 -9.59 -10.82
CA LEU A 430 21.12 -10.43 -9.85
C LEU A 430 19.63 -10.48 -10.17
N TYR A 431 19.05 -11.68 -10.26
CA TYR A 431 17.62 -11.87 -10.50
C TYR A 431 17.09 -13.13 -9.82
N ARG A 432 15.79 -13.15 -9.53
CA ARG A 432 15.11 -14.32 -8.94
C ARG A 432 14.76 -15.31 -10.04
N ASN A 433 15.45 -16.45 -10.06
CA ASN A 433 15.30 -17.45 -11.14
C ASN A 433 13.96 -18.21 -11.09
N ALA A 434 13.34 -18.34 -9.91
CA ALA A 434 12.00 -18.93 -9.77
C ALA A 434 10.87 -17.94 -10.12
N SER A 435 11.17 -16.64 -10.27
CA SER A 435 10.20 -15.63 -10.70
C SER A 435 10.25 -15.47 -12.22
N GLN A 436 9.16 -15.82 -12.88
CA GLN A 436 9.05 -15.70 -14.34
C GLN A 436 9.21 -14.24 -14.80
N GLY A 437 8.61 -13.27 -14.06
CA GLY A 437 8.75 -11.85 -14.35
C GLY A 437 10.18 -11.35 -14.20
N SER A 438 10.88 -11.75 -13.13
CA SER A 438 12.29 -11.38 -12.91
C SER A 438 13.21 -11.95 -14.00
N SER A 439 13.02 -13.23 -14.38
CA SER A 439 13.79 -13.87 -15.44
C SER A 439 13.56 -13.23 -16.81
N LYS A 440 12.32 -12.91 -17.16
CA LYS A 440 11.99 -12.22 -18.42
C LYS A 440 12.55 -10.80 -18.45
N THR A 441 12.48 -10.07 -17.34
CA THR A 441 13.08 -8.73 -17.21
C THR A 441 14.59 -8.81 -17.43
N PHE A 442 15.28 -9.76 -16.78
CA PHE A 442 16.71 -9.98 -17.00
C PHE A 442 17.04 -10.24 -18.48
N GLN A 443 16.35 -11.16 -19.14
CA GLN A 443 16.59 -11.49 -20.57
C GLN A 443 16.35 -10.28 -21.49
N THR A 444 15.31 -9.50 -21.23
CA THR A 444 14.99 -8.29 -21.99
C THR A 444 16.09 -7.24 -21.84
N LEU A 445 16.55 -7.01 -20.61
CA LEU A 445 17.63 -6.05 -20.34
C LEU A 445 18.98 -6.52 -20.91
N GLN A 446 19.27 -7.82 -20.89
CA GLN A 446 20.44 -8.38 -21.55
C GLN A 446 20.43 -8.07 -23.06
N GLN A 447 19.28 -8.20 -23.71
CA GLN A 447 19.11 -7.89 -25.12
C GLN A 447 19.21 -6.37 -25.39
N ASP A 448 18.56 -5.53 -24.59
CA ASP A 448 18.57 -4.10 -24.80
C ASP A 448 19.97 -3.51 -24.59
N LEU A 449 20.65 -3.87 -23.52
CA LEU A 449 21.98 -3.37 -23.17
C LEU A 449 23.06 -3.86 -24.15
N SER A 450 22.87 -5.04 -24.78
CA SER A 450 23.79 -5.52 -25.82
C SER A 450 23.89 -4.60 -27.02
N LYS A 451 22.85 -3.82 -27.33
CA LYS A 451 22.81 -2.84 -28.46
C LYS A 451 23.82 -1.71 -28.28
N ILE A 452 24.19 -1.42 -27.04
CA ILE A 452 25.17 -0.38 -26.71
C ILE A 452 26.54 -0.95 -26.33
N GLY A 453 26.78 -2.24 -26.57
CA GLY A 453 28.05 -2.92 -26.25
C GLY A 453 28.19 -3.38 -24.79
N VAL A 454 27.11 -3.38 -24.03
CA VAL A 454 27.12 -3.86 -22.64
C VAL A 454 26.72 -5.33 -22.59
N THR A 455 27.63 -6.15 -22.06
CA THR A 455 27.36 -7.58 -21.80
C THR A 455 26.79 -7.73 -20.40
N VAL A 456 25.61 -8.35 -20.27
CA VAL A 456 24.97 -8.63 -18.98
C VAL A 456 25.07 -10.11 -18.64
N VAL A 457 25.79 -10.43 -17.56
CA VAL A 457 25.96 -11.79 -17.05
C VAL A 457 24.96 -12.01 -15.91
N GLY A 458 24.12 -13.05 -16.04
CA GLY A 458 23.12 -13.36 -15.03
C GLY A 458 23.70 -13.94 -13.75
N VAL A 459 23.22 -13.49 -12.62
CA VAL A 459 23.45 -14.04 -11.28
C VAL A 459 22.11 -14.54 -10.75
N PRO A 460 21.74 -15.81 -11.02
CA PRO A 460 20.46 -16.36 -10.57
C PRO A 460 20.48 -16.57 -9.05
N SER A 461 19.35 -16.26 -8.40
CA SER A 461 19.15 -16.46 -6.96
C SER A 461 17.81 -17.13 -6.68
N PRO A 462 17.73 -18.10 -5.75
CA PRO A 462 16.47 -18.53 -5.19
C PRO A 462 15.72 -17.35 -4.52
N ASN A 463 14.40 -17.39 -4.50
CA ASN A 463 13.58 -16.31 -3.91
C ASN A 463 13.96 -16.03 -2.43
N ALA A 464 14.17 -17.08 -1.65
CA ALA A 464 14.52 -16.97 -0.22
C ALA A 464 15.87 -16.28 0.03
N ASP A 465 16.83 -16.42 -0.89
CA ASP A 465 18.19 -15.91 -0.75
C ASP A 465 18.37 -14.50 -1.32
N PHE A 466 17.50 -14.08 -2.23
CA PHE A 466 17.64 -12.88 -3.04
C PHE A 466 17.86 -11.61 -2.21
N TYR A 467 17.04 -11.40 -1.19
CA TYR A 467 17.22 -10.28 -0.27
C TYR A 467 18.21 -10.63 0.84
N THR A 468 18.02 -11.74 1.52
CA THR A 468 18.72 -12.08 2.77
C THR A 468 20.22 -12.36 2.61
N LYS A 469 20.63 -12.91 1.45
CA LYS A 469 22.05 -13.23 1.19
C LYS A 469 22.73 -12.26 0.22
N TYR A 470 21.95 -11.45 -0.53
CA TYR A 470 22.52 -10.53 -1.52
C TYR A 470 22.21 -9.08 -1.23
N LEU A 471 20.95 -8.64 -1.40
CA LEU A 471 20.63 -7.21 -1.39
C LEU A 471 20.74 -6.58 0.00
N GLN A 472 20.36 -7.30 1.05
CA GLN A 472 20.44 -6.84 2.44
C GLN A 472 21.84 -6.99 3.06
N VAL A 473 22.85 -7.37 2.27
CA VAL A 473 24.21 -7.61 2.74
C VAL A 473 25.18 -6.62 2.07
N PRO A 474 25.48 -5.45 2.68
CA PRO A 474 26.32 -4.40 2.08
C PRO A 474 27.71 -4.89 1.65
N THR A 475 28.30 -5.84 2.35
CA THR A 475 29.61 -6.41 1.99
C THR A 475 29.57 -7.21 0.68
N VAL A 476 28.41 -7.80 0.31
CA VAL A 476 28.20 -8.48 -0.96
C VAL A 476 28.16 -7.46 -2.11
N ALA A 477 27.46 -6.35 -1.93
CA ALA A 477 27.44 -5.22 -2.87
C ALA A 477 28.85 -4.65 -3.08
N ARG A 478 29.59 -4.34 -2.00
CA ARG A 478 30.93 -3.77 -2.05
C ARG A 478 31.99 -4.68 -2.68
N ARG A 479 31.76 -6.00 -2.71
CA ARG A 479 32.62 -6.96 -3.41
C ARG A 479 32.27 -7.11 -4.89
N GLY A 480 31.23 -6.43 -5.40
CA GLY A 480 30.81 -6.50 -6.79
C GLY A 480 30.31 -7.89 -7.18
N VAL A 481 29.62 -8.59 -6.26
CA VAL A 481 28.96 -9.88 -6.58
C VAL A 481 27.85 -9.64 -7.60
N TRP A 482 27.22 -8.49 -7.55
CA TRP A 482 26.24 -7.99 -8.50
C TRP A 482 26.47 -6.49 -8.79
N ASP A 483 26.07 -6.04 -9.98
CA ASP A 483 26.11 -4.67 -10.47
C ASP A 483 24.70 -4.09 -10.61
N LEU A 484 23.78 -4.90 -11.14
CA LEU A 484 22.38 -4.61 -11.32
C LEU A 484 21.55 -5.65 -10.56
N ALA A 485 20.37 -5.25 -10.08
CA ALA A 485 19.42 -6.23 -9.55
C ALA A 485 17.97 -5.82 -9.84
N THR A 486 17.11 -6.79 -10.17
CA THR A 486 15.65 -6.56 -10.22
C THR A 486 15.14 -6.53 -8.80
N ALA A 487 14.49 -5.42 -8.41
CA ALA A 487 13.86 -5.28 -7.10
C ALA A 487 12.47 -4.66 -7.27
N GLY A 488 11.77 -4.43 -6.19
CA GLY A 488 10.48 -3.77 -6.18
C GLY A 488 10.22 -3.15 -4.82
N TRP A 489 9.41 -2.13 -4.80
CA TRP A 489 8.95 -1.46 -3.60
C TRP A 489 7.47 -1.12 -3.72
N GLY A 490 6.79 -0.93 -2.59
CA GLY A 490 5.43 -0.46 -2.51
C GLY A 490 5.26 0.41 -1.28
N ALA A 491 4.33 1.35 -1.32
CA ALA A 491 4.02 2.16 -0.16
C ALA A 491 3.36 1.30 0.94
N ASP A 492 3.69 1.59 2.19
CA ASP A 492 3.09 0.91 3.35
C ASP A 492 1.67 1.39 3.64
N TRP A 493 1.31 2.59 3.17
CA TRP A 493 -0.05 3.13 3.18
C TRP A 493 -0.32 3.91 1.89
N TYR A 494 -1.54 4.46 1.73
CA TYR A 494 -1.92 5.27 0.57
C TYR A 494 -2.09 6.74 0.94
N GLY A 495 -2.20 7.62 -0.04
CA GLY A 495 -2.25 9.06 0.15
C GLY A 495 -0.87 9.66 0.30
N ASN A 496 -0.61 10.37 1.38
CA ASN A 496 0.70 11.00 1.65
C ASN A 496 1.69 9.97 2.21
N ALA A 497 2.19 9.09 1.34
CA ALA A 497 3.04 7.96 1.69
C ALA A 497 4.44 7.98 1.04
N ALA A 498 4.83 9.09 0.43
CA ALA A 498 6.13 9.21 -0.25
C ALA A 498 7.32 8.95 0.69
N VAL A 499 7.18 9.28 1.97
CA VAL A 499 8.19 9.00 3.00
C VAL A 499 8.58 7.52 3.03
N SER A 500 7.62 6.59 2.83
CA SER A 500 7.87 5.14 2.82
C SER A 500 8.63 4.65 1.58
N PHE A 501 8.84 5.52 0.57
CA PHE A 501 9.77 5.29 -0.54
C PHE A 501 11.13 5.92 -0.28
N PHE A 502 11.15 7.23 0.02
CA PHE A 502 12.41 7.98 0.04
C PHE A 502 13.28 7.64 1.23
N ASN A 503 12.71 7.48 2.42
CA ASN A 503 13.49 7.16 3.60
C ASN A 503 14.19 5.80 3.48
N PRO A 504 13.50 4.68 3.19
CA PRO A 504 14.15 3.37 3.15
C PRO A 504 15.04 3.15 1.91
N LEU A 505 14.77 3.84 0.78
CA LEU A 505 15.47 3.55 -0.47
C LEU A 505 16.59 4.53 -0.81
N PHE A 506 16.51 5.80 -0.37
CA PHE A 506 17.39 6.86 -0.89
C PHE A 506 17.99 7.78 0.17
N TYR A 507 17.59 7.67 1.44
CA TYR A 507 18.08 8.56 2.50
C TYR A 507 19.48 8.13 2.97
N GLY A 508 20.45 8.24 2.06
CA GLY A 508 21.87 8.06 2.31
C GLY A 508 22.22 6.83 3.15
N LYS A 509 23.21 6.99 4.01
CA LYS A 509 23.75 5.93 4.88
C LYS A 509 22.76 5.42 5.93
N VAL A 510 21.75 6.22 6.28
CA VAL A 510 20.73 5.86 7.29
C VAL A 510 19.86 4.70 6.77
N ALA A 511 19.61 4.68 5.46
CA ALA A 511 18.81 3.66 4.79
C ALA A 511 19.60 2.45 4.29
N PHE A 512 20.90 2.34 4.62
CA PHE A 512 21.68 1.17 4.20
C PHE A 512 21.21 -0.09 4.92
N PRO A 513 21.16 -1.24 4.20
CA PRO A 513 20.87 -2.51 4.84
C PRO A 513 21.85 -2.81 6.02
N PRO A 514 21.41 -3.50 7.06
CA PRO A 514 20.08 -4.12 7.23
C PRO A 514 19.00 -3.16 7.77
N SER A 515 19.33 -1.90 8.10
CA SER A 515 18.39 -0.94 8.71
C SER A 515 17.37 -0.41 7.71
N GLY A 516 17.70 -0.38 6.42
CA GLY A 516 16.85 0.06 5.33
C GLY A 516 17.02 -0.79 4.07
N SER A 517 16.53 -0.28 2.95
CA SER A 517 16.47 -0.97 1.66
C SER A 517 17.20 -0.24 0.53
N ASN A 518 18.11 0.65 0.88
CA ASN A 518 19.01 1.30 -0.08
C ASN A 518 20.09 0.31 -0.54
N PHE A 519 19.65 -0.68 -1.32
CA PHE A 519 20.47 -1.82 -1.72
C PHE A 519 21.68 -1.43 -2.56
N GLY A 520 21.55 -0.38 -3.37
CA GLY A 520 22.61 0.18 -4.19
C GLY A 520 23.67 0.98 -3.44
N LEU A 521 23.48 1.20 -2.14
CA LEU A 521 24.31 2.00 -1.25
C LEU A 521 24.52 3.44 -1.78
N TYR A 522 23.49 3.98 -2.43
CA TYR A 522 23.47 5.35 -2.92
C TYR A 522 23.50 6.34 -1.75
N ASP A 523 24.32 7.39 -1.86
CA ASP A 523 24.40 8.46 -0.88
C ASP A 523 24.74 9.78 -1.59
N ASN A 524 23.83 10.75 -1.50
CA ASN A 524 24.04 12.10 -2.02
C ASN A 524 23.52 13.13 -0.99
N PRO A 525 24.38 14.00 -0.46
CA PRO A 525 23.98 15.01 0.52
C PRO A 525 22.84 15.94 0.04
N ALA A 526 22.82 16.29 -1.25
CA ALA A 526 21.74 17.13 -1.80
C ALA A 526 20.40 16.41 -1.77
N THR A 527 20.35 15.12 -2.12
CA THR A 527 19.15 14.29 -2.02
C THR A 527 18.70 14.14 -0.56
N ASN A 528 19.65 13.88 0.36
CA ASN A 528 19.34 13.76 1.78
C ASN A 528 18.67 15.04 2.32
N THR A 529 19.20 16.23 1.94
CA THR A 529 18.60 17.51 2.35
C THR A 529 17.17 17.69 1.86
N VAL A 530 16.87 17.34 0.59
CA VAL A 530 15.51 17.45 0.06
C VAL A 530 14.56 16.46 0.74
N ILE A 531 15.02 15.24 1.04
CA ILE A 531 14.25 14.24 1.79
C ILE A 531 13.93 14.77 3.20
N GLU A 532 14.90 15.34 3.92
CA GLU A 532 14.72 15.91 5.26
C GLU A 532 13.69 17.05 5.26
N GLN A 533 13.74 17.92 4.24
CA GLN A 533 12.76 19.00 4.07
C GLN A 533 11.36 18.45 3.82
N ALA A 534 11.22 17.46 2.92
CA ALA A 534 9.95 16.84 2.60
C ALA A 534 9.35 16.08 3.80
N ASN A 535 10.18 15.39 4.58
CA ASN A 535 9.76 14.71 5.82
C ASN A 535 9.13 15.68 6.83
N SER A 536 9.56 16.94 6.84
CA SER A 536 9.12 17.97 7.80
C SER A 536 7.99 18.86 7.26
N ALA A 537 7.41 18.54 6.11
CA ALA A 537 6.29 19.29 5.53
C ALA A 537 5.07 19.28 6.46
N LYS A 538 4.45 20.45 6.64
CA LYS A 538 3.32 20.63 7.57
C LYS A 538 1.97 20.35 6.93
N THR A 539 1.88 20.45 5.60
CA THR A 539 0.65 20.23 4.84
C THR A 539 0.89 19.21 3.72
N THR A 540 -0.18 18.56 3.25
CA THR A 540 -0.11 17.62 2.12
C THR A 540 0.33 18.30 0.83
N ASP A 541 -0.10 19.55 0.58
CA ASP A 541 0.29 20.31 -0.63
C ASP A 541 1.78 20.69 -0.61
N GLU A 542 2.30 21.07 0.55
CA GLU A 542 3.72 21.31 0.75
C GLU A 542 4.52 20.01 0.55
N ALA A 543 4.06 18.91 1.15
CA ALA A 543 4.65 17.58 0.97
C ALA A 543 4.65 17.16 -0.49
N ALA A 544 3.54 17.30 -1.22
CA ALA A 544 3.45 16.96 -2.64
C ALA A 544 4.51 17.67 -3.47
N THR A 545 4.71 18.97 -3.21
CA THR A 545 5.71 19.78 -3.91
C THR A 545 7.14 19.31 -3.60
N MET A 546 7.44 19.07 -2.33
CA MET A 546 8.79 18.67 -1.89
C MET A 546 9.12 17.24 -2.32
N TRP A 547 8.17 16.30 -2.24
CA TRP A 547 8.38 14.94 -2.71
C TRP A 547 8.57 14.86 -4.23
N ALA A 548 7.85 15.68 -5.01
CA ALA A 548 8.10 15.78 -6.45
C ALA A 548 9.50 16.31 -6.76
N GLN A 549 10.04 17.23 -5.93
CA GLN A 549 11.44 17.70 -6.06
C GLN A 549 12.45 16.60 -5.69
N ALA A 550 12.18 15.85 -4.61
CA ALA A 550 13.01 14.71 -4.21
C ALA A 550 13.04 13.64 -5.31
N ASP A 551 11.89 13.33 -5.92
CA ASP A 551 11.79 12.40 -7.03
C ASP A 551 12.67 12.83 -8.22
N GLN A 552 12.54 14.09 -8.65
CA GLN A 552 13.39 14.61 -9.71
C GLN A 552 14.88 14.57 -9.38
N GLN A 553 15.26 14.84 -8.12
CA GLN A 553 16.65 14.80 -7.69
C GLN A 553 17.21 13.37 -7.72
N VAL A 554 16.47 12.40 -7.20
CA VAL A 554 16.85 10.98 -7.26
C VAL A 554 16.99 10.53 -8.72
N MET A 555 16.02 10.87 -9.58
CA MET A 555 16.08 10.48 -10.99
C MET A 555 17.26 11.13 -11.74
N LYS A 556 17.66 12.36 -11.41
CA LYS A 556 18.89 12.98 -11.97
C LYS A 556 20.15 12.19 -11.61
N ASP A 557 20.21 11.62 -10.42
CA ASP A 557 21.36 10.83 -9.96
C ASP A 557 21.30 9.36 -10.45
N ALA A 558 20.14 8.95 -10.97
CA ALA A 558 19.89 7.62 -11.55
C ALA A 558 20.44 6.45 -10.67
N PRO A 559 20.12 6.36 -9.37
CA PRO A 559 20.56 5.22 -8.56
C PRO A 559 19.78 3.95 -8.85
N PHE A 560 18.64 4.07 -9.57
CA PHE A 560 17.79 2.97 -9.98
C PHE A 560 17.05 3.32 -11.28
N PHE A 561 16.47 2.31 -11.92
CA PHE A 561 15.66 2.45 -13.13
C PHE A 561 14.25 1.93 -12.84
N PRO A 562 13.26 2.80 -12.66
CA PRO A 562 11.85 2.43 -12.51
C PRO A 562 11.33 1.80 -13.80
N ILE A 563 10.51 0.76 -13.69
CA ILE A 563 10.04 0.00 -14.85
C ILE A 563 8.56 0.24 -15.11
N THR A 564 7.72 -0.05 -14.11
CA THR A 564 6.28 -0.08 -14.31
C THR A 564 5.53 0.19 -13.01
N ASN A 565 4.30 0.67 -13.15
CA ASN A 565 3.30 0.65 -12.11
C ASN A 565 2.29 -0.47 -12.43
N PRO A 566 2.34 -1.62 -11.73
CA PRO A 566 1.48 -2.75 -12.01
C PRO A 566 0.02 -2.45 -11.68
N ILE A 567 -0.89 -3.04 -12.45
CA ILE A 567 -2.33 -3.05 -12.19
C ILE A 567 -2.67 -4.43 -11.62
N THR A 568 -3.35 -4.44 -10.47
CA THR A 568 -3.85 -5.69 -9.89
C THR A 568 -5.13 -6.12 -10.61
N ALA A 569 -5.18 -7.38 -11.01
CA ALA A 569 -6.37 -8.02 -11.56
C ALA A 569 -7.00 -8.88 -10.46
N ASN A 570 -8.30 -8.72 -10.23
CA ASN A 570 -9.08 -9.51 -9.28
C ASN A 570 -10.29 -10.12 -9.98
N TYR A 571 -10.77 -11.26 -9.50
CA TYR A 571 -11.92 -11.95 -10.04
C TYR A 571 -12.93 -12.33 -8.95
N ARG A 572 -14.22 -12.23 -9.26
CA ARG A 572 -15.30 -12.64 -8.38
C ARG A 572 -16.39 -13.37 -9.15
N ALA A 573 -17.19 -14.15 -8.48
CA ALA A 573 -18.38 -14.72 -9.08
C ALA A 573 -19.48 -13.66 -9.26
N SER A 574 -20.39 -13.86 -10.21
CA SER A 574 -21.43 -12.88 -10.60
C SER A 574 -22.43 -12.54 -9.49
N GLN A 575 -22.64 -13.47 -8.55
CA GLN A 575 -23.51 -13.27 -7.39
C GLN A 575 -22.97 -12.27 -6.37
N VAL A 576 -21.66 -11.99 -6.36
CA VAL A 576 -21.04 -11.01 -5.45
C VAL A 576 -21.30 -9.60 -5.97
N GLN A 577 -21.97 -8.81 -5.18
CA GLN A 577 -22.35 -7.44 -5.46
C GLN A 577 -21.57 -6.47 -4.57
N ASN A 578 -21.46 -5.21 -4.99
CA ASN A 578 -20.71 -4.15 -4.29
C ASN A 578 -19.24 -4.53 -4.02
N ALA A 579 -18.61 -5.27 -4.92
CA ALA A 579 -17.20 -5.64 -4.82
C ALA A 579 -16.31 -4.45 -5.19
N VAL A 580 -15.99 -3.63 -4.21
CA VAL A 580 -15.07 -2.48 -4.37
C VAL A 580 -13.65 -2.94 -4.04
N TYR A 581 -12.75 -2.78 -4.99
CA TYR A 581 -11.33 -3.07 -4.81
C TYR A 581 -10.67 -2.03 -3.90
N LEU A 582 -9.99 -2.49 -2.86
CA LEU A 582 -9.17 -1.65 -1.98
C LEU A 582 -7.68 -1.91 -2.23
N PRO A 583 -6.95 -0.94 -2.77
CA PRO A 583 -5.53 -1.09 -3.07
C PRO A 583 -4.67 -1.40 -1.85
N SER A 584 -5.07 -0.94 -0.66
CA SER A 584 -4.34 -1.11 0.60
C SER A 584 -4.12 -2.57 1.01
N PHE A 585 -5.00 -3.48 0.58
CA PHE A 585 -4.82 -4.93 0.76
C PHE A 585 -4.99 -5.73 -0.53
N GLN A 586 -5.01 -5.03 -1.68
CA GLN A 586 -4.99 -5.61 -3.03
C GLN A 586 -6.14 -6.59 -3.32
N ASN A 587 -7.30 -6.39 -2.68
CA ASN A 587 -8.47 -7.24 -2.83
C ASN A 587 -9.77 -6.43 -2.75
N PHE A 588 -10.90 -7.07 -3.07
CA PHE A 588 -12.23 -6.51 -2.79
C PHE A 588 -12.48 -6.43 -1.28
N ASP A 589 -13.21 -5.41 -0.86
CA ASP A 589 -13.58 -5.25 0.56
C ASP A 589 -14.64 -6.26 1.00
N PRO A 590 -14.30 -7.32 1.76
CA PRO A 590 -15.26 -8.34 2.16
C PRO A 590 -16.28 -7.84 3.18
N ALA A 591 -16.00 -6.73 3.87
CA ALA A 591 -16.92 -6.17 4.87
C ALA A 591 -18.12 -5.44 4.26
N ASN A 592 -18.07 -5.15 2.96
CA ASN A 592 -19.09 -4.35 2.27
C ASN A 592 -19.77 -5.06 1.08
N VAL A 593 -19.37 -6.28 0.74
CA VAL A 593 -20.05 -7.06 -0.29
C VAL A 593 -21.38 -7.63 0.21
N TRP A 594 -22.30 -7.89 -0.72
CA TRP A 594 -23.52 -8.61 -0.48
C TRP A 594 -23.77 -9.62 -1.62
N LEU A 595 -24.57 -10.63 -1.36
CA LEU A 595 -24.88 -11.69 -2.33
C LEU A 595 -26.25 -11.46 -2.94
N SER A 596 -26.41 -11.74 -4.24
CA SER A 596 -27.72 -11.68 -4.90
C SER A 596 -28.73 -12.59 -4.21
N ALA A 597 -30.01 -12.23 -4.26
CA ALA A 597 -31.07 -12.84 -3.47
C ALA A 597 -31.25 -14.37 -3.71
N ASP A 598 -30.95 -14.84 -4.90
CA ASP A 598 -30.97 -16.27 -5.28
C ASP A 598 -29.89 -17.12 -4.60
N LYS A 599 -28.93 -16.49 -3.95
CA LYS A 599 -27.78 -17.14 -3.26
C LYS A 599 -27.80 -16.96 -1.74
N GLN A 600 -28.87 -16.40 -1.19
CA GLN A 600 -28.96 -16.15 0.26
C GLN A 600 -29.68 -17.27 1.02
N GLY A 601 -30.20 -18.27 0.35
CA GLY A 601 -31.02 -19.32 0.92
C GLY A 601 -30.34 -20.69 1.04
N GLY A 602 -29.01 -20.72 1.22
CA GLY A 602 -28.26 -21.97 1.44
C GLY A 602 -27.81 -22.14 2.88
#